data_483a72831b91ad79c40776f836e4edf0
#
_entry.id   483a72831b91ad79c40776f836e4edf0
#
_cell.length_a   1.000
_cell.length_b   1.000
_cell.length_c   1.000
_cell.angle_alpha   90.00
_cell.angle_beta   90.00
_cell.angle_gamma   90.00
#
_symmetry.space_group_name_H-M   'P 1'
#
loop_
_entity.id
_entity.type
_entity.pdbx_description
1 polymer ?
#
loop_
_entity_poly.entity_id
_entity_poly.type
_entity_poly.pdbx_seq_one_letter_code
_entity_poly.pdbx_strand_id
1 'polypeptide(L)'
;MASERELLSKSIEVISKAQEQGIPLRLLGGLAVAYLAPNGRAISEFNRESNDIDLFSLSQYAGKLNSFLGKHGISPDNRFNALYGAKRQQYFYGETKVDLLLDEFRMCHRLPLKSRIPMASITIPPSDLLLTKLQIYEINEKDIKDVLALLHDLKMGNADTHTSMDAGYIADLLANDWGLYRTVTMNLEKVNGYLESTSLEPKKKRRVSEEIEYLRNAIDIRPKSISWKLRAKVGDKKRWYELPEEVEYIVPAVSKAAVEEIAVEENGRTYYWMSFIEMQELSKKMAMEVLSKYGKPRAILYIERGGMVLAHMLSDTLGVDELYGLQMVSYTDINQNGKLYILPHYVSLELNRGEYVLLVDDIADSGKTMKAATELFMKKYEKVVTTALVYKPRSIFKPDVIGRQVQDNTWVVFDYEENESMVDFKRSNIGGGLKLIEYARSEKQFGFDAIKSNTEELSKKILSRGSKPAAILYMSRSGLIVARLLSDYLSVKRVSSIMPNKYITGDYLQHVANVCSKALSENPSSYILLVDSTADNISSIKKSLSGRMPDIRMLTAATELHGRRSRDIDFLPNRS
;
A
#
# COMPACT_ATOMS: atom_id res chain seq x y z
N MET A 1 18.89 11.71 10.63
CA MET A 1 19.08 10.91 9.38
C MET A 1 20.56 10.81 9.09
N ALA A 2 21.03 9.66 8.60
CA ALA A 2 22.42 9.48 8.17
C ALA A 2 22.68 10.30 6.90
N SER A 3 23.89 10.82 6.73
CA SER A 3 24.30 11.57 5.53
C SER A 3 24.46 10.62 4.32
N GLU A 4 24.34 11.14 3.09
CA GLU A 4 24.56 10.34 1.87
C GLU A 4 25.91 9.61 1.89
N ARG A 5 26.95 10.26 2.39
CA ARG A 5 28.29 9.67 2.52
C ARG A 5 28.32 8.48 3.50
N GLU A 6 27.61 8.58 4.62
CA GLU A 6 27.49 7.49 5.59
C GLU A 6 26.70 6.32 5.01
N LEU A 7 25.60 6.60 4.31
CA LEU A 7 24.78 5.58 3.64
C LEU A 7 25.57 4.86 2.56
N LEU A 8 26.34 5.60 1.75
CA LEU A 8 27.19 5.02 0.72
C LEU A 8 28.29 4.12 1.31
N SER A 9 28.98 4.61 2.35
CA SER A 9 30.03 3.85 3.06
C SER A 9 29.46 2.55 3.64
N LYS A 10 28.29 2.64 4.30
CA LYS A 10 27.60 1.47 4.86
C LYS A 10 27.18 0.48 3.79
N SER A 11 26.66 0.96 2.67
CA SER A 11 26.26 0.11 1.55
C SER A 11 27.45 -0.67 0.97
N ILE A 12 28.59 0.00 0.76
CA ILE A 12 29.82 -0.64 0.25
C ILE A 12 30.32 -1.71 1.23
N GLU A 13 30.34 -1.40 2.54
CA GLU A 13 30.73 -2.35 3.59
C GLU A 13 29.87 -3.62 3.53
N VAL A 14 28.56 -3.44 3.52
CA VAL A 14 27.59 -4.56 3.53
C VAL A 14 27.69 -5.39 2.26
N ILE A 15 27.83 -4.75 1.09
CA ILE A 15 27.97 -5.44 -0.20
C ILE A 15 29.28 -6.24 -0.25
N SER A 16 30.39 -5.67 0.19
CA SER A 16 31.68 -6.37 0.22
C SER A 16 31.62 -7.62 1.11
N LYS A 17 31.06 -7.49 2.31
CA LYS A 17 30.86 -8.63 3.23
C LYS A 17 29.89 -9.69 2.69
N ALA A 18 28.87 -9.27 1.92
CA ALA A 18 27.97 -10.21 1.25
C ALA A 18 28.71 -11.05 0.20
N GLN A 19 29.59 -10.40 -0.58
CA GLN A 19 30.40 -11.07 -1.59
C GLN A 19 31.37 -12.08 -1.00
N GLU A 20 32.02 -11.77 0.14
CA GLU A 20 32.88 -12.70 0.88
C GLU A 20 32.14 -13.98 1.28
N GLN A 21 30.80 -13.89 1.46
CA GLN A 21 29.93 -15.03 1.78
C GLN A 21 29.25 -15.66 0.54
N GLY A 22 29.66 -15.26 -0.66
CA GLY A 22 29.11 -15.75 -1.92
C GLY A 22 27.67 -15.27 -2.19
N ILE A 23 27.25 -14.18 -1.57
CA ILE A 23 25.94 -13.58 -1.79
C ILE A 23 26.07 -12.43 -2.81
N PRO A 24 25.47 -12.54 -4.00
CA PRO A 24 25.54 -11.50 -5.01
C PRO A 24 24.62 -10.33 -4.66
N LEU A 25 25.13 -9.35 -3.95
CA LEU A 25 24.44 -8.13 -3.58
C LEU A 25 25.04 -6.95 -4.34
N ARG A 26 24.20 -6.05 -4.87
CA ARG A 26 24.62 -4.87 -5.66
C ARG A 26 23.86 -3.64 -5.25
N LEU A 27 24.51 -2.50 -5.35
CA LEU A 27 23.91 -1.19 -5.18
C LEU A 27 23.27 -0.72 -6.48
N LEU A 28 22.08 -0.10 -6.38
CA LEU A 28 21.41 0.61 -7.47
C LEU A 28 20.88 1.96 -6.97
N GLY A 29 20.10 2.66 -7.78
CA GLY A 29 19.51 3.93 -7.40
C GLY A 29 20.51 5.09 -7.29
N GLY A 30 20.18 6.08 -6.45
CA GLY A 30 20.96 7.31 -6.33
C GLY A 30 22.35 7.12 -5.74
N LEU A 31 22.49 6.22 -4.76
CA LEU A 31 23.81 5.93 -4.15
C LEU A 31 24.74 5.20 -5.13
N ALA A 32 24.22 4.38 -6.05
CA ALA A 32 25.04 3.77 -7.10
C ALA A 32 25.55 4.84 -8.08
N VAL A 33 24.74 5.84 -8.40
CA VAL A 33 25.16 7.00 -9.20
C VAL A 33 26.25 7.79 -8.48
N ALA A 34 26.07 8.06 -7.19
CA ALA A 34 27.09 8.77 -6.38
C ALA A 34 28.43 8.00 -6.31
N TYR A 35 28.38 6.65 -6.31
CA TYR A 35 29.57 5.80 -6.36
C TYR A 35 30.29 5.85 -7.71
N LEU A 36 29.55 5.75 -8.83
CA LEU A 36 30.13 5.67 -10.17
C LEU A 36 30.46 7.02 -10.79
N ALA A 37 29.75 8.08 -10.40
CA ALA A 37 29.87 9.40 -10.98
C ALA A 37 30.13 10.51 -9.92
N PRO A 38 31.18 10.39 -9.09
CA PRO A 38 31.43 11.33 -7.99
C PRO A 38 31.74 12.76 -8.48
N ASN A 39 32.40 12.91 -9.64
CA ASN A 39 32.70 14.24 -10.18
C ASN A 39 31.46 14.88 -10.80
N GLY A 40 30.61 14.10 -11.48
CA GLY A 40 29.33 14.56 -11.97
C GLY A 40 28.43 15.02 -10.83
N ARG A 41 28.35 14.24 -9.74
CA ARG A 41 27.61 14.60 -8.53
C ARG A 41 28.15 15.83 -7.81
N ALA A 42 29.42 16.15 -7.95
CA ALA A 42 30.02 17.36 -7.39
C ALA A 42 29.63 18.65 -8.16
N ILE A 43 29.04 18.52 -9.36
CA ILE A 43 28.54 19.65 -10.14
C ILE A 43 27.20 20.09 -9.55
N SER A 44 27.06 21.38 -9.22
CA SER A 44 25.86 21.94 -8.57
C SER A 44 24.55 21.63 -9.30
N GLU A 45 24.57 21.71 -10.63
CA GLU A 45 23.42 21.48 -11.49
C GLU A 45 23.00 19.99 -11.58
N PHE A 46 23.93 19.07 -11.28
CA PHE A 46 23.68 17.63 -11.28
C PHE A 46 23.58 17.07 -9.86
N ASN A 47 23.84 17.92 -8.86
CA ASN A 47 23.80 17.51 -7.46
C ASN A 47 22.37 17.24 -7.00
N ARG A 48 22.22 16.19 -6.21
CA ARG A 48 21.05 15.87 -5.41
C ARG A 48 21.41 14.93 -4.28
N GLU A 49 20.69 14.94 -3.21
CA GLU A 49 20.88 14.00 -2.10
C GLU A 49 20.08 12.70 -2.32
N SER A 50 20.63 11.59 -1.85
CA SER A 50 19.99 10.28 -1.79
C SER A 50 19.80 9.90 -0.33
N ASN A 51 18.55 9.63 0.06
CA ASN A 51 18.15 9.38 1.46
C ASN A 51 17.78 7.93 1.73
N ASP A 52 17.84 7.08 0.72
CA ASP A 52 17.45 5.66 0.70
C ASP A 52 18.59 4.80 0.15
N ILE A 53 18.60 3.53 0.55
CA ILE A 53 19.54 2.53 0.03
C ILE A 53 18.75 1.59 -0.87
N ASP A 54 19.09 1.56 -2.16
CA ASP A 54 18.52 0.61 -3.12
C ASP A 54 19.51 -0.51 -3.38
N LEU A 55 19.08 -1.76 -3.17
CA LEU A 55 19.88 -2.97 -3.34
C LEU A 55 19.25 -3.91 -4.37
N PHE A 56 20.07 -4.69 -5.02
CA PHE A 56 19.65 -5.71 -5.97
C PHE A 56 20.34 -7.05 -5.68
N SER A 57 19.58 -8.14 -5.78
CA SER A 57 20.12 -9.50 -5.64
C SER A 57 19.24 -10.51 -6.38
N LEU A 58 19.46 -11.81 -6.14
CA LEU A 58 18.70 -12.91 -6.71
C LEU A 58 17.78 -13.54 -5.65
N SER A 59 16.57 -13.90 -6.06
CA SER A 59 15.54 -14.48 -5.18
C SER A 59 16.01 -15.76 -4.46
N GLN A 60 16.87 -16.56 -5.08
CA GLN A 60 17.47 -17.76 -4.46
C GLN A 60 18.32 -17.46 -3.21
N TYR A 61 18.74 -16.20 -3.01
CA TYR A 61 19.51 -15.76 -1.83
C TYR A 61 18.64 -15.02 -0.81
N ALA A 62 17.35 -14.82 -1.05
CA ALA A 62 16.47 -14.01 -0.21
C ALA A 62 16.50 -14.42 1.29
N GLY A 63 16.41 -15.73 1.59
CA GLY A 63 16.48 -16.23 2.96
C GLY A 63 17.83 -15.99 3.64
N LYS A 64 18.95 -16.15 2.89
CA LYS A 64 20.31 -15.84 3.38
C LYS A 64 20.48 -14.34 3.60
N LEU A 65 19.95 -13.51 2.69
CA LEU A 65 20.02 -12.05 2.77
C LEU A 65 19.30 -11.52 3.99
N ASN A 66 18.13 -12.03 4.34
CA ASN A 66 17.40 -11.60 5.52
C ASN A 66 18.25 -11.77 6.80
N SER A 67 18.82 -12.96 7.00
CA SER A 67 19.70 -13.25 8.14
C SER A 67 21.01 -12.45 8.10
N PHE A 68 21.56 -12.26 6.91
CA PHE A 68 22.81 -11.52 6.71
C PHE A 68 22.62 -10.02 7.01
N LEU A 69 21.61 -9.38 6.43
CA LEU A 69 21.32 -7.95 6.62
C LEU A 69 21.03 -7.64 8.09
N GLY A 70 20.27 -8.51 8.78
CA GLY A 70 20.00 -8.37 10.22
C GLY A 70 21.26 -8.33 11.07
N LYS A 71 22.27 -9.18 10.76
CA LYS A 71 23.57 -9.18 11.46
C LYS A 71 24.38 -7.90 11.23
N HIS A 72 24.09 -7.14 10.18
CA HIS A 72 24.76 -5.89 9.82
C HIS A 72 23.96 -4.64 10.20
N GLY A 73 22.95 -4.78 11.07
CA GLY A 73 22.15 -3.68 11.60
C GLY A 73 21.08 -3.16 10.62
N ILE A 74 20.73 -3.95 9.61
CA ILE A 74 19.67 -3.64 8.63
C ILE A 74 18.48 -4.56 8.93
N SER A 75 17.47 -4.02 9.59
CA SER A 75 16.33 -4.77 10.10
C SER A 75 15.23 -4.95 9.04
N PRO A 76 14.65 -6.14 8.88
CA PRO A 76 13.60 -6.35 7.88
C PRO A 76 12.29 -5.69 8.28
N ASP A 77 11.56 -5.15 7.30
CA ASP A 77 10.13 -4.96 7.43
C ASP A 77 9.43 -6.32 7.23
N ASN A 78 9.21 -7.02 8.34
CA ASN A 78 8.64 -8.37 8.29
C ASN A 78 7.25 -8.38 7.63
N ARG A 79 6.47 -7.32 7.81
CA ARG A 79 5.12 -7.20 7.25
C ARG A 79 5.18 -7.01 5.73
N PHE A 80 5.99 -6.07 5.28
CA PHE A 80 6.21 -5.85 3.85
C PHE A 80 6.77 -7.10 3.18
N ASN A 81 7.80 -7.73 3.79
CA ASN A 81 8.49 -8.87 3.22
C ASN A 81 7.64 -10.15 3.20
N ALA A 82 6.74 -10.33 4.15
CA ALA A 82 5.77 -11.44 4.11
C ALA A 82 4.77 -11.30 2.95
N LEU A 83 4.38 -10.07 2.62
CA LEU A 83 3.41 -9.81 1.56
C LEU A 83 4.03 -9.70 0.17
N TYR A 84 5.24 -9.12 0.07
CA TYR A 84 5.86 -8.72 -1.21
C TYR A 84 7.25 -9.30 -1.44
N GLY A 85 7.80 -10.01 -0.46
CA GLY A 85 9.19 -10.45 -0.41
C GLY A 85 9.66 -11.36 -1.53
N ALA A 86 8.77 -11.84 -2.41
CA ALA A 86 9.15 -12.67 -3.55
C ALA A 86 9.94 -11.92 -4.63
N LYS A 87 9.65 -10.61 -4.84
CA LYS A 87 10.29 -9.77 -5.87
C LYS A 87 10.97 -8.53 -5.31
N ARG A 88 10.44 -7.99 -4.22
CA ARG A 88 10.96 -6.81 -3.53
C ARG A 88 10.87 -7.02 -2.04
N GLN A 89 11.94 -6.74 -1.33
CA GLN A 89 11.99 -6.76 0.13
C GLN A 89 12.32 -5.37 0.64
N GLN A 90 11.81 -5.03 1.81
CA GLN A 90 12.06 -3.77 2.47
C GLN A 90 12.73 -4.00 3.82
N TYR A 91 13.68 -3.16 4.12
CA TYR A 91 14.44 -3.15 5.36
C TYR A 91 14.66 -1.72 5.84
N PHE A 92 15.21 -1.56 7.05
CA PHE A 92 15.55 -0.28 7.64
C PHE A 92 16.96 -0.31 8.24
N TYR A 93 17.74 0.72 7.96
CA TYR A 93 18.99 1.04 8.64
C TYR A 93 18.78 2.29 9.49
N GLY A 94 18.50 2.12 10.80
CA GLY A 94 17.94 3.18 11.62
C GLY A 94 16.60 3.65 11.06
N GLU A 95 16.49 4.93 10.70
CA GLU A 95 15.30 5.50 10.05
C GLU A 95 15.37 5.45 8.51
N THR A 96 16.52 5.05 7.94
CA THR A 96 16.72 5.01 6.49
C THR A 96 16.09 3.76 5.90
N LYS A 97 15.27 3.96 4.89
CA LYS A 97 14.67 2.89 4.11
C LYS A 97 15.71 2.18 3.25
N VAL A 98 15.63 0.85 3.20
CA VAL A 98 16.48 -0.01 2.36
C VAL A 98 15.56 -0.88 1.50
N ASP A 99 15.56 -0.66 0.20
CA ASP A 99 14.80 -1.46 -0.75
C ASP A 99 15.71 -2.51 -1.40
N LEU A 100 15.29 -3.77 -1.39
CA LEU A 100 15.98 -4.88 -2.03
C LEU A 100 15.12 -5.46 -3.16
N LEU A 101 15.54 -5.25 -4.40
CA LEU A 101 14.92 -5.83 -5.59
C LEU A 101 15.55 -7.19 -5.93
N LEU A 102 14.75 -8.12 -6.43
CA LEU A 102 15.14 -9.50 -6.70
C LEU A 102 14.89 -9.88 -8.16
N ASP A 103 15.89 -10.50 -8.80
CA ASP A 103 15.90 -11.07 -10.14
C ASP A 103 15.75 -10.08 -11.32
N GLU A 104 14.86 -9.09 -11.23
CA GLU A 104 14.59 -8.13 -12.30
C GLU A 104 14.36 -6.71 -11.76
N PHE A 105 14.65 -5.71 -12.55
CA PHE A 105 14.20 -4.34 -12.32
C PHE A 105 12.98 -4.08 -13.21
N ARG A 106 11.87 -3.70 -12.59
CA ARG A 106 10.62 -3.44 -13.29
C ARG A 106 9.97 -2.17 -12.75
N MET A 107 9.84 -1.18 -13.61
CA MET A 107 9.06 0.03 -13.39
C MET A 107 8.20 0.30 -14.62
N CYS A 108 8.52 1.32 -15.44
CA CYS A 108 7.81 1.53 -16.70
C CYS A 108 8.15 0.48 -17.76
N HIS A 109 9.32 -0.17 -17.63
CA HIS A 109 9.79 -1.27 -18.47
C HIS A 109 10.52 -2.31 -17.62
N ARG A 110 10.61 -3.52 -18.16
CA ARG A 110 11.33 -4.62 -17.53
C ARG A 110 12.77 -4.66 -18.01
N LEU A 111 13.74 -4.65 -17.06
CA LEU A 111 15.15 -4.80 -17.33
C LEU A 111 15.65 -6.14 -16.76
N PRO A 112 16.24 -7.04 -17.59
CA PRO A 112 16.64 -8.38 -17.17
C PRO A 112 18.03 -8.36 -16.49
N LEU A 113 18.10 -7.98 -15.21
CA LEU A 113 19.36 -7.82 -14.49
C LEU A 113 20.00 -9.14 -14.02
N LYS A 114 19.23 -10.23 -13.93
CA LYS A 114 19.69 -11.51 -13.36
C LYS A 114 20.99 -12.03 -13.96
N SER A 115 21.12 -12.01 -15.28
CA SER A 115 22.32 -12.48 -16.00
C SER A 115 23.49 -11.48 -15.95
N ARG A 116 23.23 -10.25 -15.53
CA ARG A 116 24.18 -9.14 -15.53
C ARG A 116 24.90 -8.96 -14.18
N ILE A 117 24.39 -9.54 -13.09
CA ILE A 117 25.00 -9.45 -11.74
C ILE A 117 26.50 -9.78 -11.70
N PRO A 118 27.02 -10.81 -12.40
CA PRO A 118 28.44 -11.13 -12.34
C PRO A 118 29.36 -10.09 -12.99
N MET A 119 28.82 -9.17 -13.79
CA MET A 119 29.60 -8.21 -14.57
C MET A 119 30.10 -7.00 -13.77
N ALA A 120 29.61 -6.80 -12.56
CA ALA A 120 30.04 -5.72 -11.68
C ALA A 120 30.09 -6.17 -10.22
N SER A 121 30.87 -5.49 -9.36
CA SER A 121 31.09 -5.93 -7.97
C SER A 121 30.29 -5.15 -6.94
N ILE A 122 30.30 -3.84 -6.98
CA ILE A 122 29.62 -2.99 -5.96
C ILE A 122 28.23 -2.57 -6.45
N THR A 123 28.13 -2.06 -7.66
CA THR A 123 26.87 -1.62 -8.26
C THR A 123 26.33 -2.66 -9.25
N ILE A 124 25.09 -2.50 -9.71
CA ILE A 124 24.68 -3.09 -10.98
C ILE A 124 25.56 -2.49 -12.11
N PRO A 125 25.70 -3.17 -13.29
CA PRO A 125 26.51 -2.64 -14.39
C PRO A 125 26.09 -1.21 -14.77
N PRO A 126 27.03 -0.33 -15.14
CA PRO A 126 26.73 1.08 -15.42
C PRO A 126 25.69 1.30 -16.53
N SER A 127 25.68 0.48 -17.58
CA SER A 127 24.66 0.55 -18.63
C SER A 127 23.27 0.24 -18.10
N ASP A 128 23.16 -0.76 -17.23
CA ASP A 128 21.89 -1.10 -16.57
C ASP A 128 21.46 0.01 -15.62
N LEU A 129 22.39 0.62 -14.88
CA LEU A 129 22.08 1.75 -13.99
C LEU A 129 21.54 2.95 -14.78
N LEU A 130 22.14 3.27 -15.92
CA LEU A 130 21.65 4.31 -16.84
C LEU A 130 20.24 3.98 -17.33
N LEU A 131 20.00 2.73 -17.75
CA LEU A 131 18.70 2.29 -18.21
C LEU A 131 17.63 2.32 -17.10
N THR A 132 17.97 2.07 -15.82
CA THR A 132 17.00 2.21 -14.72
C THR A 132 16.44 3.62 -14.63
N LYS A 133 17.17 4.64 -15.04
CA LYS A 133 16.77 6.05 -15.07
C LYS A 133 16.03 6.41 -16.37
N LEU A 134 16.59 6.02 -17.52
CA LEU A 134 16.03 6.37 -18.82
C LEU A 134 14.74 5.62 -19.18
N GLN A 135 14.40 4.52 -18.51
CA GLN A 135 13.19 3.75 -18.78
C GLN A 135 11.92 4.35 -18.14
N ILE A 136 12.04 5.40 -17.32
CA ILE A 136 10.92 6.03 -16.61
C ILE A 136 10.15 6.92 -17.59
N TYR A 137 8.85 6.64 -17.85
CA TYR A 137 8.05 7.39 -18.83
C TYR A 137 7.93 8.88 -18.48
N GLU A 138 7.67 9.18 -17.22
CA GLU A 138 7.65 10.55 -16.69
C GLU A 138 8.94 10.82 -15.89
N ILE A 139 10.08 10.86 -16.60
CA ILE A 139 11.37 11.13 -15.97
C ILE A 139 11.33 12.48 -15.23
N ASN A 140 11.68 12.45 -13.95
CA ASN A 140 11.73 13.64 -13.10
C ASN A 140 13.12 14.29 -13.09
N GLU A 141 13.23 15.48 -12.48
CA GLU A 141 14.49 16.23 -12.43
C GLU A 141 15.60 15.46 -11.70
N LYS A 142 15.29 14.69 -10.64
CA LYS A 142 16.30 13.90 -9.91
C LYS A 142 16.91 12.84 -10.80
N ASP A 143 16.10 12.15 -11.61
CA ASP A 143 16.59 11.13 -12.53
C ASP A 143 17.34 11.73 -13.71
N ILE A 144 16.94 12.91 -14.20
CA ILE A 144 17.70 13.67 -15.22
C ILE A 144 19.09 14.03 -14.69
N LYS A 145 19.19 14.54 -13.45
CA LYS A 145 20.48 14.86 -12.80
C LYS A 145 21.36 13.61 -12.64
N ASP A 146 20.78 12.46 -12.28
CA ASP A 146 21.49 11.19 -12.20
C ASP A 146 22.06 10.77 -13.57
N VAL A 147 21.26 10.87 -14.63
CA VAL A 147 21.70 10.58 -16.01
C VAL A 147 22.85 11.49 -16.42
N LEU A 148 22.74 12.80 -16.18
CA LEU A 148 23.78 13.79 -16.51
C LEU A 148 25.07 13.53 -15.73
N ALA A 149 24.99 13.17 -14.45
CA ALA A 149 26.15 12.82 -13.65
C ALA A 149 26.86 11.58 -14.21
N LEU A 150 26.12 10.51 -14.57
CA LEU A 150 26.68 9.31 -15.20
C LEU A 150 27.35 9.63 -16.53
N LEU A 151 26.69 10.37 -17.43
CA LEU A 151 27.25 10.75 -18.74
C LEU A 151 28.44 11.72 -18.65
N HIS A 152 28.55 12.45 -17.54
CA HIS A 152 29.72 13.29 -17.29
C HIS A 152 30.97 12.47 -16.93
N ASP A 153 30.85 11.45 -16.08
CA ASP A 153 31.99 10.70 -15.56
C ASP A 153 32.32 9.45 -16.39
N LEU A 154 31.31 8.78 -16.97
CA LEU A 154 31.48 7.57 -17.74
C LEU A 154 31.33 7.85 -19.24
N LYS A 155 32.14 7.15 -20.05
CA LYS A 155 32.08 7.22 -21.51
C LYS A 155 31.19 6.13 -22.09
N MET A 156 30.51 6.42 -23.18
CA MET A 156 29.93 5.37 -24.01
C MET A 156 31.02 4.56 -24.70
N GLY A 157 30.94 3.24 -24.62
CA GLY A 157 31.93 2.31 -25.15
C GLY A 157 31.33 0.96 -25.55
N ASN A 158 32.15 -0.08 -25.58
CA ASN A 158 31.79 -1.43 -26.00
C ASN A 158 31.72 -2.43 -24.82
N ALA A 159 31.89 -1.98 -23.60
CA ALA A 159 31.81 -2.79 -22.39
C ALA A 159 31.52 -1.94 -21.16
N ASP A 160 30.87 -2.54 -20.17
CA ASP A 160 30.70 -1.96 -18.84
C ASP A 160 31.99 -2.07 -18.03
N THR A 161 32.50 -0.94 -17.58
CA THR A 161 33.66 -0.82 -16.69
C THR A 161 33.41 0.28 -15.66
N HIS A 162 34.35 0.56 -14.75
CA HIS A 162 34.26 1.70 -13.83
C HIS A 162 34.25 3.07 -14.53
N THR A 163 34.59 3.13 -15.81
CA THR A 163 34.71 4.38 -16.58
C THR A 163 33.93 4.38 -17.87
N SER A 164 33.23 3.29 -18.19
CA SER A 164 32.47 3.18 -19.44
C SER A 164 31.17 2.41 -19.28
N MET A 165 30.23 2.70 -20.18
CA MET A 165 28.93 2.07 -20.36
C MET A 165 28.88 1.40 -21.73
N ASP A 166 28.29 0.20 -21.83
CA ASP A 166 28.17 -0.57 -23.07
C ASP A 166 27.00 -0.07 -23.93
N ALA A 167 27.30 0.82 -24.87
CA ALA A 167 26.32 1.35 -25.81
C ALA A 167 25.72 0.27 -26.73
N GLY A 168 26.52 -0.77 -27.06
CA GLY A 168 26.07 -1.90 -27.87
C GLY A 168 24.98 -2.71 -27.16
N TYR A 169 25.18 -3.03 -25.88
CA TYR A 169 24.20 -3.70 -25.04
C TYR A 169 22.89 -2.88 -24.94
N ILE A 170 22.99 -1.57 -24.66
CA ILE A 170 21.82 -0.70 -24.61
C ILE A 170 21.08 -0.73 -25.96
N ALA A 171 21.80 -0.54 -27.08
CA ALA A 171 21.23 -0.55 -28.41
C ALA A 171 20.54 -1.89 -28.74
N ASP A 172 21.09 -3.03 -28.29
CA ASP A 172 20.50 -4.35 -28.46
C ASP A 172 19.16 -4.51 -27.75
N LEU A 173 19.09 -4.10 -26.50
CA LEU A 173 17.83 -4.11 -25.76
C LEU A 173 16.77 -3.26 -26.45
N LEU A 174 17.12 -2.05 -26.85
CA LEU A 174 16.20 -1.12 -27.50
C LEU A 174 15.80 -1.57 -28.91
N ALA A 175 16.65 -2.32 -29.61
CA ALA A 175 16.34 -2.88 -30.93
C ALA A 175 15.33 -4.04 -30.87
N ASN A 176 15.15 -4.65 -29.70
CA ASN A 176 14.22 -5.75 -29.48
C ASN A 176 12.93 -5.34 -28.79
N ASP A 177 12.91 -4.19 -28.11
CA ASP A 177 11.75 -3.63 -27.42
C ASP A 177 11.45 -2.20 -27.90
N TRP A 178 10.39 -2.05 -28.71
CA TRP A 178 9.98 -0.75 -29.22
C TRP A 178 9.49 0.19 -28.10
N GLY A 179 8.85 -0.35 -27.08
CA GLY A 179 8.34 0.45 -25.96
C GLY A 179 9.48 1.08 -25.16
N LEU A 180 10.49 0.27 -24.79
CA LEU A 180 11.70 0.73 -24.11
C LEU A 180 12.47 1.73 -24.99
N TYR A 181 12.63 1.43 -26.30
CA TYR A 181 13.23 2.36 -27.27
C TYR A 181 12.53 3.72 -27.26
N ARG A 182 11.20 3.72 -27.35
CA ARG A 182 10.41 4.96 -27.40
C ARG A 182 10.61 5.81 -26.14
N THR A 183 10.57 5.17 -24.96
CA THR A 183 10.75 5.89 -23.69
C THR A 183 12.18 6.42 -23.54
N VAL A 184 13.20 5.60 -23.82
CA VAL A 184 14.60 6.01 -23.71
C VAL A 184 14.94 7.16 -24.66
N THR A 185 14.50 7.09 -25.91
CA THR A 185 14.77 8.17 -26.90
C THR A 185 14.10 9.47 -26.51
N MET A 186 12.82 9.44 -26.05
CA MET A 186 12.14 10.62 -25.52
C MET A 186 12.88 11.22 -24.31
N ASN A 187 13.38 10.39 -23.42
CA ASN A 187 14.07 10.86 -22.22
C ASN A 187 15.47 11.39 -22.53
N LEU A 188 16.18 10.84 -23.51
CA LEU A 188 17.44 11.41 -23.99
C LEU A 188 17.22 12.82 -24.59
N GLU A 189 16.08 13.09 -25.23
CA GLU A 189 15.70 14.44 -25.68
C GLU A 189 15.47 15.39 -24.51
N LYS A 190 14.73 14.94 -23.47
CA LYS A 190 14.49 15.74 -22.26
C LYS A 190 15.80 16.02 -21.50
N VAL A 191 16.68 15.01 -21.36
CA VAL A 191 17.99 15.15 -20.72
C VAL A 191 18.85 16.17 -21.46
N ASN A 192 18.90 16.10 -22.80
CA ASN A 192 19.63 17.07 -23.61
C ASN A 192 19.05 18.48 -23.47
N GLY A 193 17.72 18.62 -23.51
CA GLY A 193 17.06 19.91 -23.31
C GLY A 193 17.33 20.50 -21.92
N TYR A 194 17.34 19.68 -20.88
CA TYR A 194 17.73 20.12 -19.54
C TYR A 194 19.20 20.56 -19.48
N LEU A 195 20.12 19.79 -20.07
CA LEU A 195 21.55 20.13 -20.14
C LEU A 195 21.74 21.51 -20.79
N GLU A 196 21.06 21.78 -21.91
CA GLU A 196 21.17 23.08 -22.59
C GLU A 196 20.67 24.26 -21.73
N SER A 197 19.67 24.02 -20.90
CA SER A 197 19.12 25.04 -19.99
C SER A 197 20.01 25.34 -18.78
N THR A 198 21.01 24.51 -18.46
CA THR A 198 21.92 24.71 -17.32
C THR A 198 22.89 25.88 -17.56
N SER A 199 23.51 26.39 -16.50
CA SER A 199 24.58 27.39 -16.55
C SER A 199 25.98 26.80 -16.69
N LEU A 200 26.10 25.52 -16.99
CA LEU A 200 27.39 24.84 -17.13
C LEU A 200 28.30 25.45 -18.22
N GLU A 201 29.60 25.37 -17.96
CA GLU A 201 30.61 25.73 -18.96
C GLU A 201 30.43 24.99 -20.28
N PRO A 202 30.59 25.66 -21.44
CA PRO A 202 30.39 25.03 -22.76
C PRO A 202 31.18 23.72 -22.96
N LYS A 203 32.39 23.64 -22.41
CA LYS A 203 33.24 22.44 -22.51
C LYS A 203 32.61 21.22 -21.79
N LYS A 204 32.02 21.45 -20.62
CA LYS A 204 31.34 20.38 -19.84
C LYS A 204 30.04 19.94 -20.51
N LYS A 205 29.26 20.91 -21.00
CA LYS A 205 28.04 20.61 -21.80
C LYS A 205 28.37 19.75 -23.02
N ARG A 206 29.37 20.20 -23.81
CA ARG A 206 29.81 19.49 -25.01
C ARG A 206 30.21 18.05 -24.72
N ARG A 207 30.96 17.80 -23.66
CA ARG A 207 31.35 16.45 -23.24
C ARG A 207 30.12 15.54 -23.03
N VAL A 208 29.12 16.00 -22.28
CA VAL A 208 27.90 15.21 -22.00
C VAL A 208 27.07 15.03 -23.28
N SER A 209 26.95 16.07 -24.10
CA SER A 209 26.24 16.00 -25.38
C SER A 209 26.88 14.99 -26.35
N GLU A 210 28.22 14.90 -26.38
CA GLU A 210 28.95 13.92 -27.19
C GLU A 210 28.60 12.48 -26.77
N GLU A 211 28.45 12.19 -25.48
CA GLU A 211 28.06 10.85 -24.99
C GLU A 211 26.57 10.54 -25.32
N ILE A 212 25.69 11.54 -25.23
CA ILE A 212 24.26 11.40 -25.65
C ILE A 212 24.20 11.09 -27.15
N GLU A 213 24.95 11.82 -27.97
CA GLU A 213 24.99 11.63 -29.42
C GLU A 213 25.58 10.27 -29.79
N TYR A 214 26.64 9.83 -29.13
CA TYR A 214 27.22 8.49 -29.31
C TYR A 214 26.18 7.41 -29.05
N LEU A 215 25.45 7.49 -27.92
CA LEU A 215 24.40 6.53 -27.60
C LEU A 215 23.26 6.55 -28.62
N ARG A 216 22.80 7.73 -29.04
CA ARG A 216 21.77 7.87 -30.09
C ARG A 216 22.20 7.20 -31.39
N ASN A 217 23.41 7.47 -31.85
CA ASN A 217 23.97 6.87 -33.07
C ASN A 217 24.02 5.35 -32.95
N ALA A 218 24.48 4.80 -31.81
CA ALA A 218 24.51 3.36 -31.56
C ALA A 218 23.10 2.74 -31.61
N ILE A 219 22.10 3.42 -31.04
CA ILE A 219 20.69 3.00 -31.10
C ILE A 219 20.17 3.02 -32.53
N ASP A 220 20.43 4.08 -33.29
CA ASP A 220 19.86 4.28 -34.63
C ASP A 220 20.39 3.28 -35.66
N ILE A 221 21.69 3.01 -35.64
CA ILE A 221 22.34 2.07 -36.59
C ILE A 221 22.02 0.60 -36.26
N ARG A 222 21.53 0.29 -35.03
CA ARG A 222 21.27 -1.10 -34.64
C ARG A 222 20.08 -1.67 -35.40
N PRO A 223 20.20 -2.82 -36.08
CA PRO A 223 19.09 -3.46 -36.78
C PRO A 223 17.94 -3.82 -35.85
N LYS A 224 16.74 -3.34 -36.17
CA LYS A 224 15.54 -3.55 -35.34
C LYS A 224 14.90 -4.91 -35.64
N SER A 225 14.45 -5.62 -34.61
CA SER A 225 13.77 -6.92 -34.71
C SER A 225 12.42 -6.80 -35.45
N ILE A 226 11.88 -7.93 -35.91
CA ILE A 226 10.58 -7.98 -36.57
C ILE A 226 9.46 -7.55 -35.61
N SER A 227 9.50 -8.02 -34.39
CA SER A 227 8.54 -7.65 -33.33
C SER A 227 8.57 -6.14 -33.06
N TRP A 228 9.75 -5.54 -32.99
CA TRP A 228 9.92 -4.09 -32.86
C TRP A 228 9.26 -3.35 -34.03
N LYS A 229 9.53 -3.78 -35.28
CA LYS A 229 8.95 -3.13 -36.48
C LYS A 229 7.43 -3.25 -36.53
N LEU A 230 6.87 -4.39 -36.11
CA LEU A 230 5.42 -4.57 -36.03
C LEU A 230 4.81 -3.67 -34.96
N ARG A 231 5.44 -3.58 -33.79
CA ARG A 231 4.98 -2.70 -32.70
C ARG A 231 5.08 -1.22 -33.07
N ALA A 232 6.13 -0.83 -33.80
CA ALA A 232 6.32 0.53 -34.29
C ALA A 232 5.18 1.03 -35.22
N LYS A 233 4.57 0.12 -36.02
CA LYS A 233 3.39 0.46 -36.85
C LYS A 233 2.16 0.87 -36.03
N VAL A 234 2.04 0.34 -34.81
CA VAL A 234 0.97 0.74 -33.87
C VAL A 234 1.30 2.10 -33.24
N GLY A 235 2.60 2.36 -33.02
CA GLY A 235 3.11 3.62 -32.48
C GLY A 235 2.49 3.96 -31.11
N ASP A 236 2.32 5.25 -30.87
CA ASP A 236 1.83 5.82 -29.61
C ASP A 236 0.30 5.64 -29.42
N LYS A 237 -0.40 5.06 -30.41
CA LYS A 237 -1.84 4.80 -30.35
C LYS A 237 -2.24 3.80 -29.25
N LYS A 238 -1.32 2.98 -28.82
CA LYS A 238 -1.49 2.02 -27.71
C LYS A 238 -0.36 2.22 -26.72
N ARG A 239 -0.69 2.33 -25.41
CA ARG A 239 0.28 2.45 -24.34
C ARG A 239 1.41 1.41 -24.51
N TRP A 240 2.67 1.86 -24.35
CA TRP A 240 3.87 1.05 -24.56
C TRP A 240 4.73 0.89 -23.31
N TYR A 241 4.31 1.48 -22.22
CA TYR A 241 4.97 1.42 -20.91
C TYR A 241 3.99 0.93 -19.86
N GLU A 242 4.52 0.34 -18.81
CA GLU A 242 3.79 0.07 -17.59
C GLU A 242 3.74 1.34 -16.75
N LEU A 243 2.68 1.54 -16.00
CA LEU A 243 2.70 2.59 -14.99
C LEU A 243 3.72 2.15 -13.93
N PRO A 244 4.67 3.02 -13.52
CA PRO A 244 5.56 2.66 -12.44
C PRO A 244 4.72 2.22 -11.26
N GLU A 245 5.06 1.03 -10.76
CA GLU A 245 4.53 0.55 -9.49
C GLU A 245 5.12 1.47 -8.39
N GLU A 246 4.62 2.71 -8.27
CA GLU A 246 4.64 3.40 -7.00
C GLU A 246 3.74 2.59 -6.09
N VAL A 247 4.36 1.57 -5.48
CA VAL A 247 3.67 0.62 -4.62
C VAL A 247 2.41 0.02 -5.28
N GLU A 248 2.54 -0.59 -6.46
CA GLU A 248 1.73 -1.77 -6.70
C GLU A 248 2.18 -2.78 -5.64
N TYR A 249 1.39 -2.90 -4.60
CA TYR A 249 1.36 -4.11 -3.83
C TYR A 249 1.19 -5.24 -4.83
N ILE A 250 2.29 -5.92 -5.18
CA ILE A 250 2.23 -7.10 -6.04
C ILE A 250 1.52 -8.15 -5.20
N VAL A 251 0.22 -8.19 -5.32
CA VAL A 251 -0.48 -9.46 -5.23
C VAL A 251 0.27 -10.34 -6.24
N PRO A 252 0.81 -11.54 -5.85
CA PRO A 252 1.44 -12.45 -6.80
C PRO A 252 0.53 -12.46 -8.00
N ALA A 253 1.09 -12.36 -9.21
CA ALA A 253 0.30 -12.33 -10.42
C ALA A 253 -0.66 -13.52 -10.38
N VAL A 254 -1.80 -13.30 -9.76
CA VAL A 254 -3.01 -13.98 -10.17
C VAL A 254 -3.07 -13.58 -11.63
N SER A 255 -2.82 -14.55 -12.50
CA SER A 255 -2.94 -14.40 -13.94
C SER A 255 -4.04 -13.37 -14.20
N LYS A 256 -3.93 -12.58 -15.28
CA LYS A 256 -5.05 -11.86 -15.88
C LYS A 256 -6.17 -12.82 -16.36
N ALA A 257 -6.53 -13.81 -15.58
CA ALA A 257 -7.89 -14.24 -15.45
C ALA A 257 -8.60 -12.99 -14.93
N ALA A 258 -9.37 -12.32 -15.76
CA ALA A 258 -10.32 -11.32 -15.38
C ALA A 258 -10.84 -11.73 -14.00
N VAL A 259 -10.84 -10.80 -13.02
CA VAL A 259 -11.63 -11.02 -11.80
C VAL A 259 -13.02 -11.25 -12.37
N GLU A 260 -13.38 -12.52 -12.53
CA GLU A 260 -14.70 -12.87 -13.04
C GLU A 260 -15.67 -12.26 -12.05
N GLU A 261 -16.50 -11.37 -12.55
CA GLU A 261 -17.52 -10.73 -11.72
C GLU A 261 -18.43 -11.82 -11.18
N ILE A 262 -18.28 -12.16 -9.91
CA ILE A 262 -19.12 -13.14 -9.25
C ILE A 262 -20.45 -12.46 -8.96
N ALA A 263 -21.41 -12.68 -9.82
CA ALA A 263 -22.76 -12.13 -9.68
C ALA A 263 -23.82 -13.20 -9.98
N VAL A 264 -24.93 -13.11 -9.25
CA VAL A 264 -26.13 -13.96 -9.44
C VAL A 264 -27.34 -13.07 -9.63
N GLU A 265 -28.10 -13.30 -10.67
CA GLU A 265 -29.38 -12.62 -10.89
C GLU A 265 -30.54 -13.51 -10.46
N GLU A 266 -31.43 -12.97 -9.64
CA GLU A 266 -32.66 -13.65 -9.20
C GLU A 266 -33.77 -12.64 -8.95
N ASN A 267 -34.95 -12.84 -9.52
CA ASN A 267 -36.16 -12.04 -9.36
C ASN A 267 -35.94 -10.52 -9.65
N GLY A 268 -35.16 -10.20 -10.69
CA GLY A 268 -34.86 -8.82 -11.09
C GLY A 268 -33.91 -8.07 -10.17
N ARG A 269 -33.23 -8.78 -9.27
CA ARG A 269 -32.19 -8.26 -8.41
C ARG A 269 -30.87 -8.91 -8.73
N THR A 270 -29.80 -8.14 -8.80
CA THR A 270 -28.42 -8.62 -8.96
C THR A 270 -27.77 -8.74 -7.57
N TYR A 271 -27.22 -9.89 -7.25
CA TYR A 271 -26.39 -10.12 -6.07
C TYR A 271 -24.94 -10.16 -6.54
N TYR A 272 -24.11 -9.28 -6.03
CA TYR A 272 -22.74 -9.06 -6.49
C TYR A 272 -21.76 -9.28 -5.34
N TRP A 273 -20.76 -10.15 -5.57
CA TRP A 273 -19.68 -10.39 -4.62
C TRP A 273 -18.52 -9.44 -4.87
N MET A 274 -18.22 -8.60 -3.89
CA MET A 274 -17.06 -7.71 -3.90
C MET A 274 -15.91 -8.39 -3.16
N SER A 275 -14.98 -8.99 -3.92
CA SER A 275 -13.83 -9.69 -3.34
C SER A 275 -12.82 -8.72 -2.72
N PHE A 276 -12.02 -9.22 -1.78
CA PHE A 276 -10.97 -8.41 -1.14
C PHE A 276 -9.93 -7.90 -2.16
N ILE A 277 -9.60 -8.70 -3.18
CA ILE A 277 -8.69 -8.32 -4.27
C ILE A 277 -9.26 -7.16 -5.07
N GLU A 278 -10.53 -7.24 -5.45
CA GLU A 278 -11.21 -6.14 -6.15
C GLU A 278 -11.24 -4.86 -5.30
N MET A 279 -11.57 -4.98 -4.02
CA MET A 279 -11.54 -3.85 -3.09
C MET A 279 -10.15 -3.20 -3.03
N GLN A 280 -9.08 -3.98 -3.00
CA GLN A 280 -7.71 -3.47 -3.04
C GLN A 280 -7.40 -2.71 -4.33
N GLU A 281 -7.78 -3.25 -5.48
CA GLU A 281 -7.55 -2.59 -6.77
C GLU A 281 -8.32 -1.28 -6.89
N LEU A 282 -9.58 -1.28 -6.46
CA LEU A 282 -10.40 -0.08 -6.46
C LEU A 282 -9.86 0.97 -5.48
N SER A 283 -9.46 0.56 -4.27
CA SER A 283 -8.91 1.48 -3.27
C SER A 283 -7.64 2.18 -3.74
N LYS A 284 -6.76 1.48 -4.47
CA LYS A 284 -5.57 2.08 -5.09
C LYS A 284 -5.94 3.14 -6.13
N LYS A 285 -6.88 2.83 -7.03
CA LYS A 285 -7.38 3.81 -8.03
C LYS A 285 -7.98 5.03 -7.34
N MET A 286 -8.78 4.81 -6.29
CA MET A 286 -9.39 5.87 -5.51
C MET A 286 -8.34 6.73 -4.80
N ALA A 287 -7.31 6.12 -4.20
CA ALA A 287 -6.20 6.83 -3.56
C ALA A 287 -5.44 7.71 -4.56
N MET A 288 -5.14 7.19 -5.76
CA MET A 288 -4.50 7.97 -6.82
C MET A 288 -5.37 9.14 -7.28
N GLU A 289 -6.68 8.94 -7.39
CA GLU A 289 -7.63 10.01 -7.74
C GLU A 289 -7.69 11.08 -6.64
N VAL A 290 -7.73 10.67 -5.35
CA VAL A 290 -7.65 11.59 -4.21
C VAL A 290 -6.37 12.42 -4.27
N LEU A 291 -5.21 11.77 -4.43
CA LEU A 291 -3.91 12.47 -4.50
C LEU A 291 -3.84 13.45 -5.66
N SER A 292 -4.33 13.06 -6.84
CA SER A 292 -4.26 13.90 -8.05
C SER A 292 -5.17 15.11 -7.98
N LYS A 293 -6.38 14.98 -7.38
CA LYS A 293 -7.37 16.06 -7.33
C LYS A 293 -7.25 16.95 -6.10
N TYR A 294 -6.85 16.38 -4.97
CA TYR A 294 -6.97 17.05 -3.67
C TYR A 294 -5.65 17.10 -2.90
N GLY A 295 -4.64 16.32 -3.30
CA GLY A 295 -3.40 16.11 -2.55
C GLY A 295 -3.59 15.11 -1.39
N LYS A 296 -2.59 14.97 -0.51
CA LYS A 296 -2.63 14.06 0.64
C LYS A 296 -3.56 14.59 1.73
N PRO A 297 -4.54 13.81 2.22
CA PRO A 297 -5.38 14.22 3.34
C PRO A 297 -4.59 14.23 4.65
N ARG A 298 -4.97 15.12 5.57
CA ARG A 298 -4.37 15.20 6.91
C ARG A 298 -4.76 14.00 7.78
N ALA A 299 -6.01 13.54 7.63
CA ALA A 299 -6.54 12.38 8.34
C ALA A 299 -7.65 11.71 7.54
N ILE A 300 -7.94 10.46 7.88
CA ILE A 300 -9.06 9.68 7.35
C ILE A 300 -10.11 9.51 8.46
N LEU A 301 -11.33 9.95 8.18
CA LEU A 301 -12.52 9.69 9.00
C LEU A 301 -13.31 8.57 8.31
N TYR A 302 -13.68 7.52 9.00
CA TYR A 302 -14.44 6.44 8.39
C TYR A 302 -15.69 6.08 9.19
N ILE A 303 -16.76 5.74 8.48
CA ILE A 303 -18.02 5.36 9.07
C ILE A 303 -17.93 3.91 9.52
N GLU A 304 -18.12 3.66 10.82
CA GLU A 304 -18.14 2.31 11.38
C GLU A 304 -19.48 1.65 11.06
N ARG A 305 -19.52 0.41 10.66
CA ARG A 305 -18.52 -0.64 10.44
C ARG A 305 -18.05 -0.73 8.98
N GLY A 306 -18.88 -0.25 8.06
CA GLY A 306 -18.69 -0.40 6.62
C GLY A 306 -17.36 0.17 6.12
N GLY A 307 -17.11 1.45 6.39
CA GLY A 307 -15.92 2.16 5.93
C GLY A 307 -14.58 1.67 6.49
N MET A 308 -14.59 0.76 7.47
CA MET A 308 -13.37 0.30 8.17
C MET A 308 -12.31 -0.28 7.23
N VAL A 309 -12.68 -1.24 6.41
CA VAL A 309 -11.74 -1.96 5.52
C VAL A 309 -11.19 -1.03 4.45
N LEU A 310 -12.07 -0.25 3.81
CA LEU A 310 -11.64 0.73 2.81
C LEU A 310 -10.72 1.79 3.40
N ALA A 311 -11.03 2.30 4.59
CA ALA A 311 -10.19 3.29 5.26
C ALA A 311 -8.78 2.77 5.54
N HIS A 312 -8.65 1.51 5.95
CA HIS A 312 -7.35 0.89 6.14
C HIS A 312 -6.57 0.80 4.82
N MET A 313 -7.21 0.33 3.74
CA MET A 313 -6.58 0.23 2.42
C MET A 313 -6.14 1.61 1.88
N LEU A 314 -7.00 2.62 2.04
CA LEU A 314 -6.68 4.00 1.63
C LEU A 314 -5.56 4.60 2.49
N SER A 315 -5.56 4.34 3.81
CA SER A 315 -4.51 4.78 4.73
C SER A 315 -3.14 4.28 4.31
N ASP A 316 -3.03 2.99 4.00
CA ASP A 316 -1.78 2.38 3.55
C ASP A 316 -1.30 3.00 2.23
N THR A 317 -2.21 3.18 1.26
CA THR A 317 -1.86 3.73 -0.06
C THR A 317 -1.55 5.22 -0.03
N LEU A 318 -2.29 6.01 0.77
CA LEU A 318 -2.09 7.45 0.93
C LEU A 318 -0.96 7.80 1.92
N GLY A 319 -0.44 6.81 2.66
CA GLY A 319 0.53 7.03 3.73
C GLY A 319 -0.02 7.90 4.87
N VAL A 320 -1.30 7.77 5.21
CA VAL A 320 -1.97 8.54 6.26
C VAL A 320 -2.11 7.69 7.52
N ASP A 321 -1.45 8.08 8.59
CA ASP A 321 -1.46 7.31 9.85
C ASP A 321 -2.65 7.66 10.75
N GLU A 322 -3.28 8.80 10.55
CA GLU A 322 -4.38 9.29 11.39
C GLU A 322 -5.73 8.84 10.84
N LEU A 323 -6.29 7.79 11.47
CA LEU A 323 -7.59 7.21 11.17
C LEU A 323 -8.52 7.35 12.36
N TYR A 324 -9.75 7.80 12.12
CA TYR A 324 -10.75 7.99 13.17
C TYR A 324 -12.07 7.35 12.77
N GLY A 325 -12.55 6.40 13.59
CA GLY A 325 -13.85 5.75 13.42
C GLY A 325 -15.00 6.62 13.90
N LEU A 326 -16.04 6.66 13.10
CA LEU A 326 -17.27 7.40 13.38
C LEU A 326 -18.41 6.42 13.64
N GLN A 327 -18.89 6.33 14.87
CA GLN A 327 -20.12 5.59 15.15
C GLN A 327 -21.33 6.41 14.73
N MET A 328 -22.08 5.85 13.78
CA MET A 328 -23.35 6.44 13.34
C MET A 328 -24.49 5.51 13.75
N VAL A 329 -25.27 5.90 14.73
CA VAL A 329 -26.39 5.10 15.22
C VAL A 329 -27.71 5.71 14.74
N SER A 330 -28.41 4.95 13.89
CA SER A 330 -29.81 5.25 13.57
C SER A 330 -30.73 4.59 14.62
N TYR A 331 -31.32 5.38 15.49
CA TYR A 331 -32.38 4.89 16.36
C TYR A 331 -33.67 4.81 15.55
N THR A 332 -34.05 3.60 15.16
CA THR A 332 -35.43 3.28 14.77
C THR A 332 -36.18 2.76 16.01
N ASP A 333 -36.57 3.65 16.91
CA ASP A 333 -37.61 3.33 17.87
C ASP A 333 -38.97 3.66 17.25
N ILE A 334 -39.93 2.79 17.52
CA ILE A 334 -41.32 2.84 17.06
C ILE A 334 -41.89 4.21 17.38
N ASN A 335 -42.14 5.06 16.36
CA ASN A 335 -42.78 6.38 16.39
C ASN A 335 -41.93 7.65 16.45
N GLN A 336 -40.64 7.67 16.17
CA GLN A 336 -39.96 8.95 15.91
C GLN A 336 -39.04 8.86 14.68
N ASN A 337 -39.11 9.89 13.80
CA ASN A 337 -38.22 10.10 12.68
C ASN A 337 -36.79 9.91 13.16
N GLY A 338 -36.14 8.83 12.72
CA GLY A 338 -34.83 8.42 13.20
C GLY A 338 -33.81 9.54 13.07
N LYS A 339 -33.46 10.18 14.17
CA LYS A 339 -32.34 11.12 14.23
C LYS A 339 -31.06 10.30 14.20
N LEU A 340 -30.26 10.57 13.21
CA LEU A 340 -28.90 10.03 13.09
C LEU A 340 -28.04 10.75 14.14
N TYR A 341 -27.56 10.02 15.13
CA TYR A 341 -26.61 10.54 16.11
C TYR A 341 -25.20 10.16 15.65
N ILE A 342 -24.41 11.17 15.32
CA ILE A 342 -22.98 11.05 15.12
C ILE A 342 -22.36 11.45 16.45
N LEU A 343 -21.46 10.62 16.96
CA LEU A 343 -20.72 10.92 18.18
C LEU A 343 -19.43 11.68 17.82
N PRO A 344 -19.50 13.02 17.70
CA PRO A 344 -18.41 13.80 17.07
C PRO A 344 -17.32 14.23 18.06
N HIS A 345 -17.40 13.83 19.34
CA HIS A 345 -16.58 14.42 20.39
C HIS A 345 -15.10 13.98 20.38
N TYR A 346 -14.69 13.14 19.41
CA TYR A 346 -13.37 12.51 19.44
C TYR A 346 -12.33 13.12 18.55
N VAL A 347 -12.73 13.80 17.49
CA VAL A 347 -11.76 14.35 16.55
C VAL A 347 -11.43 15.76 16.98
N SER A 348 -10.57 15.92 17.97
CA SER A 348 -9.91 17.20 18.28
C SER A 348 -8.83 17.56 17.28
N LEU A 349 -8.92 17.04 16.05
CA LEU A 349 -7.97 17.29 14.99
C LEU A 349 -8.03 18.76 14.61
N GLU A 350 -6.90 19.45 14.74
CA GLU A 350 -6.70 20.80 14.22
C GLU A 350 -6.09 20.70 12.82
N LEU A 351 -6.69 21.39 11.86
CA LEU A 351 -6.19 21.48 10.50
C LEU A 351 -5.50 22.82 10.27
N ASN A 352 -4.37 22.78 9.59
CA ASN A 352 -3.76 23.99 9.05
C ASN A 352 -4.54 24.46 7.82
N ARG A 353 -4.33 25.71 7.41
CA ARG A 353 -4.97 26.27 6.22
C ARG A 353 -4.63 25.45 4.98
N GLY A 354 -5.65 25.01 4.28
CA GLY A 354 -5.53 24.19 3.05
C GLY A 354 -5.47 22.67 3.30
N GLU A 355 -5.33 22.21 4.54
CA GLU A 355 -5.49 20.79 4.88
C GLU A 355 -6.96 20.36 4.85
N TYR A 356 -7.20 19.06 4.69
CA TYR A 356 -8.53 18.49 4.65
C TYR A 356 -8.58 17.09 5.26
N VAL A 357 -9.79 16.64 5.58
CA VAL A 357 -10.07 15.26 6.02
C VAL A 357 -10.74 14.48 4.90
N LEU A 358 -10.40 13.19 4.77
CA LEU A 358 -11.03 12.25 3.86
C LEU A 358 -12.09 11.45 4.62
N LEU A 359 -13.36 11.60 4.27
CA LEU A 359 -14.47 10.85 4.83
C LEU A 359 -14.75 9.60 3.99
N VAL A 360 -14.76 8.42 4.62
CA VAL A 360 -14.77 7.12 3.97
C VAL A 360 -15.96 6.27 4.42
N ASP A 361 -16.63 5.64 3.45
CA ASP A 361 -17.64 4.59 3.68
C ASP A 361 -17.48 3.47 2.64
N ASP A 362 -18.05 2.30 2.87
CA ASP A 362 -18.03 1.19 1.90
C ASP A 362 -19.05 1.40 0.78
N ILE A 363 -20.26 1.85 1.10
CA ILE A 363 -21.33 2.01 0.12
C ILE A 363 -22.18 3.28 0.34
N ALA A 364 -22.32 4.06 -0.70
CA ALA A 364 -23.32 5.13 -0.78
C ALA A 364 -24.59 4.61 -1.46
N ASP A 365 -25.43 3.88 -0.71
CA ASP A 365 -26.69 3.30 -1.21
C ASP A 365 -27.82 4.33 -1.18
N SER A 366 -28.34 4.70 0.00
CA SER A 366 -29.28 5.82 0.14
C SER A 366 -28.59 7.17 0.25
N GLY A 367 -27.33 7.17 0.62
CA GLY A 367 -26.49 8.36 0.83
C GLY A 367 -26.81 9.17 2.08
N LYS A 368 -27.81 8.79 2.88
CA LYS A 368 -28.23 9.53 4.07
C LYS A 368 -27.10 9.64 5.11
N THR A 369 -26.38 8.56 5.34
CA THR A 369 -25.31 8.46 6.34
C THR A 369 -24.14 9.36 5.94
N MET A 370 -23.65 9.21 4.70
CA MET A 370 -22.56 10.02 4.17
C MET A 370 -22.90 11.50 4.15
N LYS A 371 -24.12 11.87 3.74
CA LYS A 371 -24.59 13.26 3.74
C LYS A 371 -24.55 13.86 5.13
N ALA A 372 -25.13 13.17 6.13
CA ALA A 372 -25.18 13.65 7.51
C ALA A 372 -23.78 13.80 8.12
N ALA A 373 -22.87 12.85 7.85
CA ALA A 373 -21.49 12.94 8.29
C ALA A 373 -20.76 14.12 7.64
N THR A 374 -20.92 14.30 6.33
CA THR A 374 -20.33 15.42 5.61
C THR A 374 -20.80 16.78 6.14
N GLU A 375 -22.12 16.96 6.32
CA GLU A 375 -22.70 18.19 6.86
C GLU A 375 -22.19 18.51 8.28
N LEU A 376 -21.96 17.49 9.09
CA LEU A 376 -21.40 17.68 10.43
C LEU A 376 -19.95 18.18 10.36
N PHE A 377 -19.10 17.50 9.56
CA PHE A 377 -17.67 17.82 9.52
C PHE A 377 -17.37 19.09 8.73
N MET A 378 -18.20 19.49 7.78
CA MET A 378 -18.11 20.81 7.11
C MET A 378 -18.40 21.98 8.06
N LYS A 379 -19.04 21.76 9.20
CA LYS A 379 -19.16 22.79 10.25
C LYS A 379 -17.87 22.98 11.04
N LYS A 380 -17.00 21.98 11.03
CA LYS A 380 -15.75 21.96 11.80
C LYS A 380 -14.52 22.21 10.91
N TYR A 381 -14.51 21.70 9.70
CA TYR A 381 -13.38 21.75 8.78
C TYR A 381 -13.75 22.53 7.51
N GLU A 382 -12.83 23.35 7.04
CA GLU A 382 -13.01 24.14 5.82
C GLU A 382 -13.25 23.25 4.58
N LYS A 383 -12.64 22.05 4.57
CA LYS A 383 -12.73 21.11 3.46
C LYS A 383 -12.85 19.66 3.95
N VAL A 384 -13.87 18.96 3.44
CA VAL A 384 -14.08 17.52 3.62
C VAL A 384 -14.21 16.91 2.24
N VAL A 385 -13.35 15.94 1.92
CA VAL A 385 -13.43 15.15 0.68
C VAL A 385 -14.05 13.81 1.04
N THR A 386 -14.99 13.33 0.23
CA THR A 386 -15.80 12.14 0.50
C THR A 386 -15.48 11.01 -0.46
N THR A 387 -15.43 9.79 0.02
CA THR A 387 -15.18 8.62 -0.83
C THR A 387 -15.98 7.40 -0.38
N ALA A 388 -16.50 6.64 -1.35
CA ALA A 388 -17.16 5.37 -1.12
C ALA A 388 -16.69 4.33 -2.14
N LEU A 389 -16.49 3.09 -1.67
CA LEU A 389 -16.07 1.99 -2.54
C LEU A 389 -17.14 1.69 -3.59
N VAL A 390 -18.41 1.70 -3.18
CA VAL A 390 -19.57 1.48 -4.05
C VAL A 390 -20.53 2.68 -4.00
N TYR A 391 -21.07 3.03 -5.16
CA TYR A 391 -22.06 4.08 -5.31
C TYR A 391 -23.27 3.58 -6.11
N LYS A 392 -24.48 3.90 -5.64
CA LYS A 392 -25.72 3.68 -6.38
C LYS A 392 -26.32 5.01 -6.84
N PRO A 393 -26.79 5.14 -8.11
CA PRO A 393 -27.35 6.38 -8.63
C PRO A 393 -28.55 6.94 -7.85
N ARG A 394 -29.34 6.07 -7.17
CA ARG A 394 -30.45 6.48 -6.30
C ARG A 394 -30.02 7.21 -5.02
N SER A 395 -28.73 7.20 -4.69
CA SER A 395 -28.20 7.87 -3.51
C SER A 395 -28.44 9.38 -3.58
N ILE A 396 -28.97 9.94 -2.48
CA ILE A 396 -29.16 11.41 -2.34
C ILE A 396 -27.85 12.18 -2.17
N PHE A 397 -26.72 11.48 -2.05
CA PHE A 397 -25.39 12.04 -1.90
C PHE A 397 -24.41 11.28 -2.78
N LYS A 398 -23.74 11.98 -3.67
CA LYS A 398 -22.71 11.43 -4.53
C LYS A 398 -21.33 11.74 -3.92
N PRO A 399 -20.52 10.74 -3.54
CA PRO A 399 -19.17 10.96 -3.05
C PRO A 399 -18.27 11.60 -4.11
N ASP A 400 -17.24 12.34 -3.68
CA ASP A 400 -16.27 13.01 -4.57
C ASP A 400 -15.41 12.02 -5.34
N VAL A 401 -15.08 10.88 -4.70
CA VAL A 401 -14.33 9.77 -5.30
C VAL A 401 -15.09 8.47 -5.09
N ILE A 402 -15.25 7.70 -6.16
CA ILE A 402 -16.07 6.48 -6.20
C ILE A 402 -15.23 5.33 -6.76
N GLY A 403 -15.21 4.20 -6.06
CA GLY A 403 -14.54 2.98 -6.54
C GLY A 403 -15.29 2.33 -7.70
N ARG A 404 -16.54 1.98 -7.48
CA ARG A 404 -17.41 1.35 -8.49
C ARG A 404 -18.84 1.90 -8.41
N GLN A 405 -19.44 2.20 -9.54
CA GLN A 405 -20.88 2.45 -9.63
C GLN A 405 -21.59 1.14 -9.98
N VAL A 406 -22.65 0.82 -9.25
CA VAL A 406 -23.53 -0.34 -9.52
C VAL A 406 -24.97 0.13 -9.75
N GLN A 407 -25.81 -0.76 -10.31
CA GLN A 407 -27.22 -0.45 -10.52
C GLN A 407 -27.97 -0.43 -9.18
N ASP A 408 -29.10 0.29 -9.14
CA ASP A 408 -29.90 0.48 -7.92
C ASP A 408 -30.47 -0.83 -7.34
N ASN A 409 -30.73 -1.82 -8.19
CA ASN A 409 -31.21 -3.16 -7.82
C ASN A 409 -30.10 -4.13 -7.40
N THR A 410 -28.83 -3.71 -7.40
CA THR A 410 -27.70 -4.56 -7.01
C THR A 410 -27.57 -4.64 -5.49
N TRP A 411 -27.54 -5.87 -4.96
CA TRP A 411 -27.12 -6.14 -3.59
C TRP A 411 -25.64 -6.51 -3.57
N VAL A 412 -24.80 -5.66 -3.03
CA VAL A 412 -23.37 -5.93 -2.90
C VAL A 412 -23.11 -6.67 -1.60
N VAL A 413 -22.39 -7.79 -1.70
CA VAL A 413 -21.88 -8.58 -0.56
C VAL A 413 -20.38 -8.41 -0.51
N PHE A 414 -19.89 -7.75 0.51
CA PHE A 414 -18.44 -7.61 0.73
C PHE A 414 -17.87 -8.88 1.36
N ASP A 415 -16.69 -9.28 0.96
CA ASP A 415 -15.98 -10.47 1.45
C ASP A 415 -15.85 -10.52 2.99
N TYR A 416 -15.76 -9.36 3.63
CA TYR A 416 -15.73 -9.24 5.09
C TYR A 416 -17.11 -9.22 5.78
N GLU A 417 -18.20 -9.36 5.03
CA GLU A 417 -19.60 -9.39 5.51
C GLU A 417 -20.31 -10.70 5.15
N GLU A 418 -19.56 -11.70 4.80
CA GLU A 418 -20.07 -12.99 4.30
C GLU A 418 -21.07 -13.63 5.26
N ASN A 419 -20.76 -13.70 6.55
CA ASN A 419 -21.60 -14.35 7.54
C ASN A 419 -22.85 -13.53 7.86
N GLU A 420 -22.75 -12.21 7.98
CA GLU A 420 -23.87 -11.30 8.19
C GLU A 420 -24.85 -11.40 7.02
N SER A 421 -24.33 -11.33 5.79
CA SER A 421 -25.12 -11.48 4.56
C SER A 421 -25.80 -12.85 4.46
N MET A 422 -25.09 -13.93 4.81
CA MET A 422 -25.66 -15.29 4.82
C MET A 422 -26.82 -15.41 5.83
N VAL A 423 -26.69 -14.83 7.02
CA VAL A 423 -27.77 -14.82 8.03
C VAL A 423 -28.97 -14.04 7.52
N ASP A 424 -28.76 -12.86 6.94
CA ASP A 424 -29.83 -12.01 6.40
C ASP A 424 -30.54 -12.68 5.21
N PHE A 425 -29.81 -13.33 4.33
CA PHE A 425 -30.38 -14.07 3.19
C PHE A 425 -31.20 -15.27 3.64
N LYS A 426 -30.73 -16.03 4.64
CA LYS A 426 -31.50 -17.14 5.23
C LYS A 426 -32.78 -16.65 5.90
N ARG A 427 -32.69 -15.57 6.69
CA ARG A 427 -33.83 -14.97 7.39
C ARG A 427 -34.89 -14.45 6.43
N SER A 428 -34.46 -13.88 5.32
CA SER A 428 -35.33 -13.27 4.30
C SER A 428 -35.71 -14.22 3.18
N ASN A 429 -35.28 -15.49 3.24
CA ASN A 429 -35.48 -16.52 2.21
C ASN A 429 -35.02 -16.09 0.80
N ILE A 430 -33.84 -15.50 0.71
CA ILE A 430 -33.24 -14.97 -0.53
C ILE A 430 -32.28 -16.01 -1.12
N GLY A 431 -32.77 -16.82 -2.09
CA GLY A 431 -32.01 -17.91 -2.71
C GLY A 431 -30.81 -17.44 -3.52
N GLY A 432 -30.95 -16.38 -4.31
CA GLY A 432 -29.87 -15.83 -5.15
C GLY A 432 -28.66 -15.37 -4.35
N GLY A 433 -28.89 -14.74 -3.21
CA GLY A 433 -27.82 -14.32 -2.30
C GLY A 433 -27.08 -15.52 -1.67
N LEU A 434 -27.79 -16.60 -1.33
CA LEU A 434 -27.16 -17.83 -0.81
C LEU A 434 -26.31 -18.52 -1.88
N LYS A 435 -26.81 -18.64 -3.12
CA LYS A 435 -26.05 -19.19 -4.25
C LYS A 435 -24.77 -18.39 -4.51
N LEU A 436 -24.84 -17.05 -4.42
CA LEU A 436 -23.67 -16.17 -4.57
C LEU A 436 -22.59 -16.54 -3.56
N ILE A 437 -22.94 -16.66 -2.27
CA ILE A 437 -21.97 -17.00 -1.21
C ILE A 437 -21.38 -18.39 -1.41
N GLU A 438 -22.20 -19.38 -1.79
CA GLU A 438 -21.73 -20.75 -2.08
C GLU A 438 -20.73 -20.77 -3.24
N TYR A 439 -21.02 -20.03 -4.31
CA TYR A 439 -20.12 -19.90 -5.46
C TYR A 439 -18.82 -19.19 -5.08
N ALA A 440 -18.89 -18.06 -4.37
CA ALA A 440 -17.71 -17.32 -3.92
C ALA A 440 -16.78 -18.18 -3.03
N ARG A 441 -17.35 -19.05 -2.19
CA ARG A 441 -16.58 -20.01 -1.38
C ARG A 441 -15.87 -21.09 -2.18
N SER A 442 -16.41 -21.48 -3.32
CA SER A 442 -15.79 -22.50 -4.20
C SER A 442 -14.60 -21.94 -4.97
N GLU A 443 -14.61 -20.64 -5.26
CA GLU A 443 -13.53 -19.90 -5.94
C GLU A 443 -12.51 -19.40 -4.90
N LYS A 444 -11.53 -20.24 -4.55
CA LYS A 444 -10.44 -19.85 -3.61
C LYS A 444 -9.61 -18.69 -4.17
N GLN A 445 -9.80 -17.51 -3.64
CA GLN A 445 -8.97 -16.34 -3.94
C GLN A 445 -7.85 -16.19 -2.90
N PHE A 446 -6.61 -16.27 -3.36
CA PHE A 446 -5.41 -16.21 -2.51
C PHE A 446 -5.18 -14.81 -1.92
N GLY A 447 -4.77 -14.72 -0.66
CA GLY A 447 -4.20 -13.52 -0.02
C GLY A 447 -4.89 -13.05 1.26
N PHE A 448 -6.21 -13.11 1.36
CA PHE A 448 -6.97 -12.73 2.56
C PHE A 448 -7.33 -13.94 3.43
N ASP A 449 -7.23 -15.13 2.87
CA ASP A 449 -7.65 -16.40 3.49
C ASP A 449 -6.95 -16.70 4.81
N ALA A 450 -5.66 -16.33 4.95
CA ALA A 450 -4.93 -16.55 6.19
C ALA A 450 -5.50 -15.71 7.35
N ILE A 451 -5.81 -14.43 7.11
CA ILE A 451 -6.41 -13.54 8.13
C ILE A 451 -7.83 -14.01 8.44
N LYS A 452 -8.62 -14.37 7.41
CA LYS A 452 -9.96 -14.94 7.61
C LYS A 452 -9.89 -16.23 8.43
N SER A 453 -9.05 -17.18 8.07
CA SER A 453 -8.90 -18.47 8.74
C SER A 453 -8.49 -18.30 10.21
N ASN A 454 -7.47 -17.50 10.49
CA ASN A 454 -7.02 -17.22 11.86
C ASN A 454 -8.11 -16.52 12.66
N THR A 455 -8.85 -15.61 12.06
CA THR A 455 -9.93 -14.87 12.73
C THR A 455 -11.16 -15.76 12.95
N GLU A 456 -11.47 -16.67 12.03
CA GLU A 456 -12.53 -17.67 12.19
C GLU A 456 -12.21 -18.64 13.34
N GLU A 457 -10.97 -19.15 13.41
CA GLU A 457 -10.54 -19.99 14.53
C GLU A 457 -10.64 -19.25 15.86
N LEU A 458 -10.23 -17.97 15.88
CA LEU A 458 -10.33 -17.12 17.04
C LEU A 458 -11.78 -16.93 17.47
N SER A 459 -12.70 -16.73 16.53
CA SER A 459 -14.14 -16.61 16.79
C SER A 459 -14.72 -17.89 17.42
N LYS A 460 -14.33 -19.07 16.94
CA LYS A 460 -14.73 -20.37 17.52
C LYS A 460 -14.27 -20.51 18.97
N LYS A 461 -13.04 -20.11 19.29
CA LYS A 461 -12.51 -20.10 20.66
C LYS A 461 -13.28 -19.11 21.57
N ILE A 462 -13.62 -17.93 21.05
CA ILE A 462 -14.42 -16.95 21.77
C ILE A 462 -15.81 -17.54 22.09
N LEU A 463 -16.48 -18.13 21.10
CA LEU A 463 -17.82 -18.74 21.27
C LEU A 463 -17.82 -19.95 22.20
N SER A 464 -16.73 -20.73 22.25
CA SER A 464 -16.62 -21.90 23.14
C SER A 464 -16.68 -21.55 24.64
N ARG A 465 -16.48 -20.28 25.02
CA ARG A 465 -16.66 -19.79 26.40
C ARG A 465 -18.11 -19.53 26.82
N GLY A 466 -19.06 -19.77 25.93
CA GLY A 466 -20.50 -19.74 26.24
C GLY A 466 -21.17 -18.37 26.22
N SER A 467 -20.42 -17.26 26.04
CA SER A 467 -21.00 -15.90 25.91
C SER A 467 -20.33 -15.13 24.78
N LYS A 468 -21.12 -14.29 24.09
CA LYS A 468 -20.62 -13.37 23.07
C LYS A 468 -20.18 -12.05 23.71
N PRO A 469 -19.19 -11.33 23.14
CA PRO A 469 -18.89 -9.99 23.60
C PRO A 469 -20.06 -9.01 23.31
N ALA A 470 -20.28 -8.09 24.21
CA ALA A 470 -21.27 -7.02 24.03
C ALA A 470 -20.78 -5.93 23.07
N ALA A 471 -19.46 -5.72 23.03
CA ALA A 471 -18.80 -4.84 22.09
C ALA A 471 -17.37 -5.31 21.80
N ILE A 472 -16.85 -4.91 20.65
CA ILE A 472 -15.46 -5.12 20.23
C ILE A 472 -14.78 -3.76 20.18
N LEU A 473 -13.64 -3.64 20.88
CA LEU A 473 -12.78 -2.48 20.84
C LEU A 473 -11.45 -2.87 20.20
N TYR A 474 -10.97 -2.10 19.22
CA TYR A 474 -9.69 -2.35 18.55
C TYR A 474 -8.74 -1.16 18.68
N MET A 475 -7.42 -1.41 18.63
CA MET A 475 -6.43 -0.47 19.11
C MET A 475 -5.45 0.03 18.05
N SER A 476 -5.35 -0.66 16.92
CA SER A 476 -4.39 -0.31 15.88
C SER A 476 -5.02 -0.40 14.49
N ARG A 477 -4.33 0.14 13.49
CA ARG A 477 -4.74 -0.05 12.09
C ARG A 477 -4.85 -1.53 11.72
N SER A 478 -3.91 -2.33 12.18
CA SER A 478 -3.91 -3.79 11.94
C SER A 478 -5.02 -4.52 12.71
N GLY A 479 -5.37 -4.06 13.90
CA GLY A 479 -6.50 -4.56 14.67
C GLY A 479 -7.87 -4.28 14.04
N LEU A 480 -7.96 -3.26 13.20
CA LEU A 480 -9.20 -2.84 12.54
C LEU A 480 -9.80 -3.95 11.67
N ILE A 481 -9.02 -4.59 10.82
CA ILE A 481 -9.50 -5.69 9.95
C ILE A 481 -9.95 -6.89 10.78
N VAL A 482 -9.16 -7.26 11.79
CA VAL A 482 -9.49 -8.38 12.69
C VAL A 482 -10.78 -8.09 13.46
N ALA A 483 -10.96 -6.86 13.96
CA ALA A 483 -12.18 -6.45 14.65
C ALA A 483 -13.40 -6.48 13.73
N ARG A 484 -13.26 -6.07 12.47
CA ARG A 484 -14.34 -6.13 11.48
C ARG A 484 -14.75 -7.57 11.17
N LEU A 485 -13.79 -8.46 10.95
CA LEU A 485 -14.06 -9.89 10.74
C LEU A 485 -14.67 -10.55 11.98
N LEU A 486 -14.14 -10.29 13.18
CA LEU A 486 -14.75 -10.80 14.42
C LEU A 486 -16.17 -10.27 14.63
N SER A 487 -16.43 -9.02 14.27
CA SER A 487 -17.78 -8.44 14.31
C SER A 487 -18.75 -9.25 13.44
N ASP A 488 -18.32 -9.67 12.24
CA ASP A 488 -19.10 -10.50 11.33
C ASP A 488 -19.29 -11.93 11.90
N TYR A 489 -18.20 -12.62 12.24
CA TYR A 489 -18.25 -14.00 12.76
C TYR A 489 -19.04 -14.13 14.08
N LEU A 490 -18.93 -13.16 14.96
CA LEU A 490 -19.59 -13.18 16.26
C LEU A 490 -20.98 -12.51 16.24
N SER A 491 -21.38 -11.90 15.12
CA SER A 491 -22.60 -11.09 14.98
C SER A 491 -22.67 -9.96 16.03
N VAL A 492 -21.55 -9.29 16.30
CA VAL A 492 -21.44 -8.18 17.24
C VAL A 492 -21.48 -6.86 16.48
N LYS A 493 -22.55 -6.09 16.63
CA LYS A 493 -22.75 -4.83 15.88
C LYS A 493 -21.98 -3.63 16.44
N ARG A 494 -21.58 -3.68 17.72
CA ARG A 494 -20.83 -2.58 18.37
C ARG A 494 -19.35 -2.81 18.25
N VAL A 495 -18.73 -2.05 17.36
CA VAL A 495 -17.28 -2.04 17.16
C VAL A 495 -16.82 -0.60 17.31
N SER A 496 -15.73 -0.36 18.01
CA SER A 496 -15.21 0.99 18.21
C SER A 496 -13.68 1.01 18.29
N SER A 497 -13.07 2.05 17.74
CA SER A 497 -11.64 2.26 17.84
C SER A 497 -11.24 2.77 19.21
N ILE A 498 -10.14 2.22 19.75
CA ILE A 498 -9.36 2.85 20.82
C ILE A 498 -7.96 3.07 20.23
N MET A 499 -7.72 4.23 19.68
CA MET A 499 -6.37 4.53 19.21
C MET A 499 -5.56 5.12 20.38
N PRO A 500 -4.42 4.48 20.75
CA PRO A 500 -3.47 5.09 21.67
C PRO A 500 -2.83 6.26 20.92
N ASN A 501 -3.38 7.44 21.07
CA ASN A 501 -2.89 8.63 20.43
C ASN A 501 -2.54 9.67 21.50
N LYS A 502 -1.46 10.45 21.27
CA LYS A 502 -1.09 11.62 22.10
C LYS A 502 -2.19 12.68 22.24
N TYR A 503 -3.31 12.49 21.58
CA TYR A 503 -4.53 13.31 21.65
C TYR A 503 -5.66 12.68 22.46
N ILE A 504 -5.45 11.56 23.19
CA ILE A 504 -6.45 10.96 24.06
C ILE A 504 -6.63 11.89 25.28
N THR A 505 -7.74 12.64 25.25
CA THR A 505 -8.19 13.42 26.42
C THR A 505 -8.91 12.51 27.42
N GLY A 506 -9.04 12.97 28.68
CA GLY A 506 -9.85 12.28 29.69
C GLY A 506 -11.29 12.02 29.23
N ASP A 507 -11.85 12.94 28.46
CA ASP A 507 -13.21 12.86 27.90
C ASP A 507 -13.36 11.71 26.89
N TYR A 508 -12.34 11.41 26.11
CA TYR A 508 -12.35 10.28 25.19
C TYR A 508 -12.46 8.94 25.91
N LEU A 509 -11.63 8.71 26.94
CA LEU A 509 -11.71 7.47 27.72
C LEU A 509 -13.02 7.36 28.50
N GLN A 510 -13.59 8.49 28.95
CA GLN A 510 -14.91 8.51 29.58
C GLN A 510 -16.01 8.08 28.60
N HIS A 511 -15.90 8.47 27.33
CA HIS A 511 -16.86 8.02 26.34
C HIS A 511 -16.70 6.53 26.00
N VAL A 512 -15.50 6.03 25.81
CA VAL A 512 -15.27 4.58 25.64
C VAL A 512 -15.89 3.83 26.82
N ALA A 513 -15.75 4.36 28.04
CA ALA A 513 -16.42 3.84 29.23
C ALA A 513 -17.96 3.83 29.11
N ASN A 514 -18.54 4.92 28.62
CA ASN A 514 -19.98 5.03 28.41
C ASN A 514 -20.48 4.04 27.33
N VAL A 515 -19.77 3.89 26.22
CA VAL A 515 -20.06 2.88 25.16
C VAL A 515 -20.06 1.48 25.75
N CYS A 516 -19.02 1.14 26.53
CA CYS A 516 -18.89 -0.17 27.18
C CYS A 516 -20.03 -0.40 28.20
N SER A 517 -20.29 0.57 29.06
CA SER A 517 -21.36 0.48 30.07
C SER A 517 -22.73 0.31 29.43
N LYS A 518 -23.01 1.05 28.36
CA LYS A 518 -24.26 0.90 27.60
C LYS A 518 -24.37 -0.47 26.95
N ALA A 519 -23.28 -0.99 26.33
CA ALA A 519 -23.28 -2.31 25.74
C ALA A 519 -23.54 -3.41 26.76
N LEU A 520 -22.98 -3.28 27.96
CA LEU A 520 -23.15 -4.26 29.03
C LEU A 520 -24.51 -4.11 29.76
N SER A 521 -25.09 -2.90 29.82
CA SER A 521 -26.44 -2.74 30.38
C SER A 521 -27.51 -3.49 29.58
N GLU A 522 -27.30 -3.63 28.25
CA GLU A 522 -28.18 -4.41 27.38
C GLU A 522 -27.87 -5.92 27.44
N ASN A 523 -26.65 -6.31 27.84
CA ASN A 523 -26.18 -7.71 27.95
C ASN A 523 -25.33 -7.90 29.23
N PRO A 524 -25.93 -7.93 30.42
CA PRO A 524 -25.18 -7.92 31.69
C PRO A 524 -24.23 -9.13 31.92
N SER A 525 -24.53 -10.27 31.32
CA SER A 525 -23.69 -11.49 31.41
C SER A 525 -22.52 -11.53 30.41
N SER A 526 -22.36 -10.50 29.58
CA SER A 526 -21.39 -10.41 28.53
C SER A 526 -20.09 -9.75 28.99
N TYR A 527 -19.21 -9.41 28.05
CA TYR A 527 -17.91 -8.76 28.30
C TYR A 527 -17.54 -7.86 27.11
N ILE A 528 -16.52 -7.05 27.28
CA ILE A 528 -15.91 -6.24 26.22
C ILE A 528 -14.70 -6.97 25.67
N LEU A 529 -14.61 -7.15 24.36
CA LEU A 529 -13.47 -7.77 23.68
C LEU A 529 -12.51 -6.70 23.17
N LEU A 530 -11.27 -6.71 23.66
CA LEU A 530 -10.18 -5.89 23.14
C LEU A 530 -9.43 -6.64 22.06
N VAL A 531 -9.26 -6.06 20.89
CA VAL A 531 -8.67 -6.70 19.70
C VAL A 531 -7.49 -5.91 19.16
N ASP A 532 -6.40 -6.61 18.86
CA ASP A 532 -5.31 -6.12 18.02
C ASP A 532 -4.80 -7.26 17.13
N SER A 533 -4.03 -6.96 16.09
CA SER A 533 -3.28 -8.00 15.36
C SER A 533 -2.13 -8.56 16.19
N THR A 534 -1.54 -7.77 17.09
CA THR A 534 -0.42 -8.14 17.96
C THR A 534 -0.76 -8.01 19.45
N ALA A 535 -0.04 -8.75 20.29
CA ALA A 535 -0.26 -8.79 21.73
C ALA A 535 0.32 -7.58 22.50
N ASP A 536 1.28 -6.86 21.92
CA ASP A 536 2.15 -5.94 22.67
C ASP A 536 1.43 -4.72 23.27
N ASN A 537 0.41 -4.20 22.58
CA ASN A 537 -0.32 -3.01 23.03
C ASN A 537 -1.51 -3.33 23.95
N ILE A 538 -2.04 -4.54 23.85
CA ILE A 538 -3.31 -4.93 24.52
C ILE A 538 -3.23 -4.84 26.04
N SER A 539 -2.16 -5.36 26.64
CA SER A 539 -1.98 -5.42 28.09
C SER A 539 -1.93 -4.05 28.76
N SER A 540 -1.24 -3.10 28.12
CA SER A 540 -1.14 -1.72 28.62
C SER A 540 -2.49 -1.02 28.63
N ILE A 541 -3.26 -1.16 27.57
CA ILE A 541 -4.58 -0.52 27.43
C ILE A 541 -5.62 -1.21 28.30
N LYS A 542 -5.61 -2.54 28.38
CA LYS A 542 -6.47 -3.27 29.33
C LYS A 542 -6.28 -2.75 30.75
N LYS A 543 -5.03 -2.57 31.19
CA LYS A 543 -4.72 -2.01 32.52
C LYS A 543 -5.23 -0.58 32.70
N SER A 544 -5.06 0.28 31.69
CA SER A 544 -5.54 1.65 31.73
C SER A 544 -7.06 1.75 31.80
N LEU A 545 -7.76 0.92 31.01
CA LEU A 545 -9.22 0.87 30.99
C LEU A 545 -9.76 0.22 32.29
N SER A 546 -9.16 -0.85 32.77
CA SER A 546 -9.58 -1.51 34.03
C SER A 546 -9.44 -0.59 35.26
N GLY A 547 -8.44 0.30 35.28
CA GLY A 547 -8.31 1.29 36.34
C GLY A 547 -9.43 2.33 36.37
N ARG A 548 -10.05 2.60 35.22
CA ARG A 548 -11.19 3.56 35.10
C ARG A 548 -12.55 2.89 35.12
N MET A 549 -12.61 1.60 34.82
CA MET A 549 -13.83 0.80 34.73
C MET A 549 -13.63 -0.53 35.44
N PRO A 550 -13.48 -0.55 36.78
CA PRO A 550 -13.14 -1.74 37.55
C PRO A 550 -14.18 -2.86 37.42
N ASP A 551 -15.45 -2.51 37.26
CA ASP A 551 -16.58 -3.44 37.20
C ASP A 551 -16.81 -4.03 35.79
N ILE A 552 -16.08 -3.59 34.78
CA ILE A 552 -16.23 -4.07 33.40
C ILE A 552 -15.32 -5.26 33.13
N ARG A 553 -15.92 -6.41 32.85
CA ARG A 553 -15.19 -7.60 32.40
C ARG A 553 -14.65 -7.38 30.98
N MET A 554 -13.32 -7.40 30.83
CA MET A 554 -12.62 -7.25 29.56
C MET A 554 -11.81 -8.50 29.25
N LEU A 555 -11.98 -9.04 28.03
CA LEU A 555 -11.16 -10.11 27.47
C LEU A 555 -10.37 -9.57 26.28
N THR A 556 -9.28 -10.24 25.93
CA THR A 556 -8.32 -9.82 24.92
C THR A 556 -8.15 -10.87 23.84
N ALA A 557 -8.02 -10.44 22.60
CA ALA A 557 -7.81 -11.31 21.46
C ALA A 557 -6.76 -10.73 20.50
N ALA A 558 -5.83 -11.57 20.01
CA ALA A 558 -4.85 -11.21 18.99
C ALA A 558 -4.72 -12.34 17.96
N THR A 559 -4.39 -12.00 16.72
CA THR A 559 -4.17 -12.97 15.65
C THR A 559 -2.71 -13.44 15.56
N GLU A 560 -1.77 -12.67 16.11
CA GLU A 560 -0.34 -12.98 16.08
C GLU A 560 0.32 -12.76 17.43
N LEU A 561 1.32 -13.58 17.73
CA LEU A 561 2.20 -13.43 18.89
C LEU A 561 3.55 -12.88 18.43
N HIS A 562 3.84 -11.64 18.76
CA HIS A 562 5.19 -11.09 18.70
C HIS A 562 5.68 -10.90 20.16
N GLY A 563 6.73 -11.63 20.57
CA GLY A 563 7.36 -11.46 21.87
C GLY A 563 6.97 -12.48 22.97
N ARG A 564 7.57 -12.33 24.19
CA ARG A 564 7.50 -13.30 25.31
C ARG A 564 6.24 -13.24 26.18
N ARG A 565 5.24 -12.40 25.88
CA ARG A 565 4.09 -12.13 26.78
C ARG A 565 2.76 -12.76 26.32
N SER A 566 2.75 -14.07 26.06
CA SER A 566 1.52 -14.80 25.72
C SER A 566 0.53 -14.97 26.89
N ARG A 567 0.95 -14.69 28.14
CA ARG A 567 0.12 -14.92 29.34
C ARG A 567 -0.99 -13.91 29.55
N ASP A 568 -0.92 -12.75 28.89
CA ASP A 568 -1.86 -11.64 29.07
C ASP A 568 -2.98 -11.61 28.03
N ILE A 569 -2.99 -12.57 27.08
CA ILE A 569 -3.98 -12.64 25.99
C ILE A 569 -4.92 -13.81 26.26
N ASP A 570 -6.23 -13.51 26.31
CA ASP A 570 -7.26 -14.51 26.61
C ASP A 570 -7.53 -15.45 25.43
N PHE A 571 -7.36 -14.96 24.18
CA PHE A 571 -7.62 -15.71 22.96
C PHE A 571 -6.53 -15.53 21.92
N LEU A 572 -6.03 -16.64 21.42
CA LEU A 572 -5.06 -16.73 20.31
C LEU A 572 -5.44 -17.88 19.38
N PRO A 573 -5.17 -17.80 18.07
CA PRO A 573 -5.29 -18.95 17.18
C PRO A 573 -4.28 -20.04 17.56
N ASN A 574 -4.51 -21.28 17.14
CA ASN A 574 -3.53 -22.35 17.34
C ASN A 574 -2.28 -22.03 16.48
N ARG A 575 -1.10 -22.41 16.98
CA ARG A 575 0.10 -22.35 16.15
C ARG A 575 -0.04 -23.40 15.06
N SER A 576 -0.14 -22.98 13.80
CA SER A 576 0.00 -23.84 12.62
C SER A 576 1.46 -24.18 12.38
#